data_f9d13c39fbeefa0f005eed6fd4c35c51
#
_entry.id   f9d13c39fbeefa0f005eed6fd4c35c51
#
_cell.length_a   1.000
_cell.length_b   1.000
_cell.length_c   1.000
_cell.angle_alpha   90.00
_cell.angle_beta   90.00
_cell.angle_gamma   90.00
#
_symmetry.space_group_name_H-M   'P 1'
#
loop_
_entity.id
_entity.type
_entity.pdbx_description
1 polymer ?
#
loop_
_entity_poly.entity_id
_entity_poly.type
_entity_poly.pdbx_seq_one_letter_code
_entity_poly.pdbx_strand_id
1 'polypeptide(L)'
;MTTVLFDIGNTRLKWGVLTASGEVAGAGYRTHKECESDNYAAVLDTLPGDIDRVVAVNVAGRRVAADLSRAIDEKAGLDIDFATSRAEACGLTNGYDEPARLGVDRWAACVGAWTRYPQEALLVVDAGTATTLDAIDSSGHHLGGLILPGLTLMGRVLDTSTSGIGTDGAGADDPEPENLFGRNTDQAVRSGALAAICGAMERACRVLEGIDQLPRILLTGGDARRIQRQWHYTVENRPDLVLEGLAALAGAE
;
A
#
# COMPACT_ATOMS: atom_id res chain seq x y z
N MET A 1 6.15 -15.34 -21.31
CA MET A 1 6.71 -14.01 -21.00
C MET A 1 6.74 -13.87 -19.49
N THR A 2 7.94 -13.76 -18.93
CA THR A 2 8.18 -13.66 -17.49
C THR A 2 8.28 -12.19 -17.11
N THR A 3 7.26 -11.65 -16.42
CA THR A 3 7.22 -10.26 -16.01
C THR A 3 7.47 -10.16 -14.49
N VAL A 4 8.46 -9.37 -14.11
CA VAL A 4 8.74 -9.04 -12.70
C VAL A 4 8.10 -7.71 -12.37
N LEU A 5 7.47 -7.63 -11.19
CA LEU A 5 6.76 -6.47 -10.69
C LEU A 5 7.47 -5.94 -9.45
N PHE A 6 7.65 -4.61 -9.36
CA PHE A 6 8.20 -3.95 -8.19
C PHE A 6 7.27 -2.86 -7.66
N ASP A 7 7.03 -2.87 -6.35
CA ASP A 7 6.45 -1.75 -5.60
C ASP A 7 7.56 -1.09 -4.78
N ILE A 8 8.02 0.08 -5.26
CA ILE A 8 9.09 0.87 -4.64
C ILE A 8 8.43 1.91 -3.72
N GLY A 9 7.97 1.43 -2.55
CA GLY A 9 7.38 2.28 -1.49
C GLY A 9 8.44 3.08 -0.73
N ASN A 10 8.02 4.05 0.08
CA ASN A 10 8.94 4.94 0.82
C ASN A 10 9.90 4.22 1.78
N THR A 11 9.52 3.10 2.35
CA THR A 11 10.32 2.37 3.36
C THR A 11 10.80 1.01 2.88
N ARG A 12 10.02 0.37 2.01
CA ARG A 12 10.23 -1.01 1.57
C ARG A 12 10.12 -1.12 0.06
N LEU A 13 10.92 -2.02 -0.48
CA LEU A 13 10.76 -2.58 -1.81
C LEU A 13 9.97 -3.88 -1.68
N LYS A 14 8.87 -4.02 -2.42
CA LYS A 14 8.17 -5.29 -2.62
C LYS A 14 8.36 -5.74 -4.06
N TRP A 15 8.35 -7.05 -4.28
CA TRP A 15 8.41 -7.61 -5.64
C TRP A 15 7.60 -8.89 -5.74
N GLY A 16 7.28 -9.26 -6.96
CA GLY A 16 6.63 -10.50 -7.32
C GLY A 16 6.78 -10.80 -8.80
N VAL A 17 6.37 -11.97 -9.21
CA VAL A 17 6.40 -12.43 -10.60
C VAL A 17 4.98 -12.61 -11.09
N LEU A 18 4.65 -12.03 -12.23
CA LEU A 18 3.35 -12.21 -12.88
C LEU A 18 3.32 -13.60 -13.53
N THR A 19 2.37 -14.43 -13.10
CA THR A 19 2.14 -15.76 -13.66
C THR A 19 1.37 -15.68 -14.98
N ALA A 20 1.37 -16.76 -15.74
CA ALA A 20 0.58 -16.88 -16.97
C ALA A 20 -0.95 -16.80 -16.71
N SER A 21 -1.41 -17.05 -15.47
CA SER A 21 -2.81 -16.87 -15.07
C SER A 21 -3.16 -15.42 -14.69
N GLY A 22 -2.19 -14.50 -14.73
CA GLY A 22 -2.40 -13.10 -14.33
C GLY A 22 -2.30 -12.86 -12.81
N GLU A 23 -1.87 -13.85 -12.04
CA GLU A 23 -1.70 -13.73 -10.60
C GLU A 23 -0.26 -13.34 -10.24
N VAL A 24 -0.07 -12.71 -9.07
CA VAL A 24 1.26 -12.43 -8.52
C VAL A 24 1.71 -13.62 -7.68
N ALA A 25 2.88 -14.16 -7.98
CA ALA A 25 3.50 -15.26 -7.25
C ALA A 25 4.91 -14.89 -6.77
N GLY A 26 5.42 -15.62 -5.79
CA GLY A 26 6.79 -15.44 -5.28
C GLY A 26 7.03 -14.06 -4.68
N ALA A 27 5.98 -13.41 -4.15
CA ALA A 27 6.07 -12.08 -3.57
C ALA A 27 7.01 -12.04 -2.36
N GLY A 28 7.86 -11.02 -2.33
CA GLY A 28 8.78 -10.75 -1.23
C GLY A 28 8.86 -9.26 -0.91
N TYR A 29 9.51 -8.93 0.19
CA TYR A 29 9.79 -7.54 0.53
C TYR A 29 11.10 -7.39 1.33
N ARG A 30 11.76 -6.23 1.19
CA ARG A 30 12.89 -5.79 2.00
C ARG A 30 12.83 -4.29 2.25
N THR A 31 13.46 -3.83 3.32
CA THR A 31 13.66 -2.38 3.53
C THR A 31 14.73 -1.85 2.56
N HIS A 32 14.67 -0.57 2.23
CA HIS A 32 15.70 0.04 1.37
C HIS A 32 17.10 -0.07 1.98
N LYS A 33 17.21 0.05 3.31
CA LYS A 33 18.49 -0.12 4.01
C LYS A 33 19.10 -1.51 3.79
N GLU A 34 18.28 -2.55 3.80
CA GLU A 34 18.73 -3.92 3.52
C GLU A 34 19.11 -4.09 2.06
N CYS A 35 18.34 -3.51 1.12
CA CYS A 35 18.63 -3.54 -0.31
C CYS A 35 19.96 -2.81 -0.63
N GLU A 36 20.17 -1.63 -0.04
CA GLU A 36 21.41 -0.86 -0.22
C GLU A 36 22.63 -1.59 0.36
N SER A 37 22.49 -2.34 1.47
CA SER A 37 23.60 -3.02 2.14
C SER A 37 24.24 -4.14 1.30
N ASP A 38 23.49 -4.75 0.39
CA ASP A 38 23.93 -5.83 -0.49
C ASP A 38 23.76 -5.53 -1.98
N ASN A 39 23.57 -4.25 -2.33
CA ASN A 39 23.36 -3.79 -3.71
C ASN A 39 22.24 -4.59 -4.42
N TYR A 40 21.10 -4.81 -3.74
CA TYR A 40 19.95 -5.60 -4.22
C TYR A 40 20.21 -7.09 -4.47
N ALA A 41 21.40 -7.62 -4.17
CA ALA A 41 21.75 -9.01 -4.50
C ALA A 41 20.72 -10.02 -4.00
N ALA A 42 20.32 -9.92 -2.73
CA ALA A 42 19.33 -10.86 -2.18
C ALA A 42 17.92 -10.72 -2.81
N VAL A 43 17.56 -9.58 -3.36
CA VAL A 43 16.33 -9.43 -4.17
C VAL A 43 16.53 -10.13 -5.52
N LEU A 44 17.62 -9.81 -6.20
CA LEU A 44 17.93 -10.33 -7.54
C LEU A 44 18.09 -11.86 -7.55
N ASP A 45 18.57 -12.47 -6.47
CA ASP A 45 18.71 -13.92 -6.35
C ASP A 45 17.38 -14.66 -6.24
N THR A 46 16.29 -13.95 -5.86
CA THR A 46 14.94 -14.52 -5.81
C THR A 46 14.21 -14.45 -7.15
N LEU A 47 14.72 -13.64 -8.09
CA LEU A 47 14.06 -13.44 -9.38
C LEU A 47 14.34 -14.62 -10.33
N PRO A 48 13.43 -14.89 -11.28
CA PRO A 48 13.67 -15.87 -12.35
C PRO A 48 14.94 -15.58 -13.15
N GLY A 49 15.55 -16.62 -13.72
CA GLY A 49 16.74 -16.48 -14.55
C GLY A 49 16.45 -15.87 -15.95
N ASP A 50 15.23 -16.04 -16.42
CA ASP A 50 14.71 -15.59 -17.72
C ASP A 50 13.61 -14.54 -17.47
N ILE A 51 14.00 -13.28 -17.43
CA ILE A 51 13.08 -12.15 -17.29
C ILE A 51 12.90 -11.52 -18.66
N ASP A 52 11.65 -11.34 -19.09
CA ASP A 52 11.31 -10.68 -20.34
C ASP A 52 10.92 -9.21 -20.17
N ARG A 53 10.33 -8.85 -19.04
CA ARG A 53 9.84 -7.50 -18.73
C ARG A 53 9.93 -7.20 -17.25
N VAL A 54 10.23 -5.94 -16.90
CA VAL A 54 10.18 -5.45 -15.52
C VAL A 54 9.28 -4.23 -15.46
N VAL A 55 8.28 -4.25 -14.59
CA VAL A 55 7.33 -3.14 -14.40
C VAL A 55 7.35 -2.70 -12.93
N ALA A 56 7.31 -1.39 -12.67
CA ALA A 56 7.39 -0.88 -11.32
C ALA A 56 6.45 0.31 -11.07
N VAL A 57 5.99 0.44 -9.83
CA VAL A 57 5.54 1.70 -9.26
C VAL A 57 6.65 2.26 -8.37
N ASN A 58 6.81 3.60 -8.34
CA ASN A 58 7.84 4.23 -7.52
C ASN A 58 7.32 5.49 -6.83
N VAL A 59 7.38 5.48 -5.50
CA VAL A 59 7.12 6.65 -4.63
C VAL A 59 8.28 6.95 -3.67
N ALA A 60 9.38 6.19 -3.74
CA ALA A 60 10.59 6.38 -2.93
C ALA A 60 11.56 7.42 -3.49
N GLY A 61 11.26 7.98 -4.67
CA GLY A 61 12.07 9.00 -5.31
C GLY A 61 13.08 8.47 -6.33
N ARG A 62 13.73 9.40 -7.03
CA ARG A 62 14.56 9.11 -8.20
C ARG A 62 15.81 8.28 -7.88
N ARG A 63 16.41 8.48 -6.69
CA ARG A 63 17.66 7.79 -6.32
C ARG A 63 17.42 6.28 -6.21
N VAL A 64 16.40 5.87 -5.45
CA VAL A 64 16.08 4.46 -5.23
C VAL A 64 15.70 3.78 -6.56
N ALA A 65 14.91 4.48 -7.40
CA ALA A 65 14.57 3.99 -8.73
C ALA A 65 15.82 3.76 -9.60
N ALA A 66 16.76 4.72 -9.63
CA ALA A 66 17.98 4.61 -10.42
C ALA A 66 18.91 3.49 -9.92
N ASP A 67 19.02 3.29 -8.60
CA ASP A 67 19.83 2.22 -8.03
C ASP A 67 19.26 0.84 -8.37
N LEU A 68 17.92 0.66 -8.26
CA LEU A 68 17.26 -0.58 -8.68
C LEU A 68 17.37 -0.80 -10.21
N SER A 69 17.17 0.26 -11.02
CA SER A 69 17.29 0.15 -12.48
C SER A 69 18.67 -0.32 -12.91
N ARG A 70 19.73 0.20 -12.28
CA ARG A 70 21.11 -0.26 -12.52
C ARG A 70 21.28 -1.74 -12.17
N ALA A 71 20.77 -2.17 -11.02
CA ALA A 71 20.89 -3.55 -10.58
C ALA A 71 20.13 -4.52 -11.50
N ILE A 72 18.97 -4.12 -12.05
CA ILE A 72 18.20 -4.91 -13.03
C ILE A 72 18.91 -4.95 -14.39
N ASP A 73 19.46 -3.82 -14.88
CA ASP A 73 20.23 -3.78 -16.12
C ASP A 73 21.45 -4.70 -16.03
N GLU A 74 22.23 -4.62 -14.96
CA GLU A 74 23.38 -5.51 -14.72
C GLU A 74 22.99 -7.00 -14.65
N LYS A 75 21.82 -7.34 -14.10
CA LYS A 75 21.34 -8.72 -13.95
C LYS A 75 20.74 -9.30 -15.24
N ALA A 76 19.91 -8.51 -15.92
CA ALA A 76 19.04 -9.01 -17.01
C ALA A 76 19.18 -8.24 -18.33
N GLY A 77 19.89 -7.10 -18.35
CA GLY A 77 20.00 -6.24 -19.54
C GLY A 77 18.66 -5.58 -19.90
N LEU A 78 17.81 -5.28 -18.90
CA LEU A 78 16.47 -4.76 -19.10
C LEU A 78 16.30 -3.40 -18.41
N ASP A 79 15.52 -2.53 -19.04
CA ASP A 79 15.01 -1.32 -18.44
C ASP A 79 13.77 -1.62 -17.57
N ILE A 80 13.52 -0.79 -16.57
CA ILE A 80 12.30 -0.83 -15.77
C ILE A 80 11.25 0.09 -16.40
N ASP A 81 10.08 -0.48 -16.66
CA ASP A 81 8.91 0.20 -17.16
C ASP A 81 8.13 0.79 -15.96
N PHE A 82 8.23 2.11 -15.74
CA PHE A 82 7.59 2.77 -14.60
C PHE A 82 6.15 3.13 -14.94
N ALA A 83 5.20 2.49 -14.26
CA ALA A 83 3.79 2.82 -14.34
C ALA A 83 3.52 4.25 -13.84
N THR A 84 2.48 4.87 -14.37
CA THR A 84 2.03 6.21 -13.99
C THR A 84 0.53 6.24 -13.71
N SER A 85 0.09 7.17 -12.88
CA SER A 85 -1.33 7.40 -12.67
C SER A 85 -1.93 8.08 -13.89
N ARG A 86 -3.01 7.50 -14.42
CA ARG A 86 -3.72 7.93 -15.63
C ARG A 86 -5.16 8.33 -15.29
N ALA A 87 -5.85 8.98 -16.22
CA ALA A 87 -7.26 9.32 -16.07
C ALA A 87 -8.15 8.07 -15.98
N GLU A 88 -7.79 7.01 -16.71
CA GLU A 88 -8.52 5.74 -16.73
C GLU A 88 -7.56 4.57 -16.88
N ALA A 89 -7.85 3.43 -16.24
CA ALA A 89 -7.20 2.16 -16.48
C ALA A 89 -8.10 1.00 -16.01
N CYS A 90 -8.14 -0.10 -16.75
CA CYS A 90 -8.84 -1.34 -16.39
C CYS A 90 -10.33 -1.11 -16.00
N GLY A 91 -10.98 -0.12 -16.58
CA GLY A 91 -12.39 0.24 -16.28
C GLY A 91 -12.58 1.08 -15.01
N LEU A 92 -11.50 1.52 -14.36
CA LEU A 92 -11.52 2.46 -13.25
C LEU A 92 -11.19 3.86 -13.75
N THR A 93 -12.01 4.86 -13.36
CA THR A 93 -11.77 6.29 -13.64
C THR A 93 -11.18 6.99 -12.44
N ASN A 94 -10.12 7.76 -12.63
CA ASN A 94 -9.42 8.50 -11.59
C ASN A 94 -10.15 9.82 -11.26
N GLY A 95 -10.55 10.00 -10.01
CA GLY A 95 -11.33 11.17 -9.56
C GLY A 95 -10.48 12.37 -9.10
N TYR A 96 -9.17 12.37 -9.31
CA TYR A 96 -8.35 13.56 -9.05
C TYR A 96 -8.54 14.58 -10.17
N ASP A 97 -8.59 15.86 -9.81
CA ASP A 97 -8.66 16.97 -10.79
C ASP A 97 -7.50 16.90 -11.79
N GLU A 98 -6.32 16.53 -11.33
CA GLU A 98 -5.13 16.22 -12.11
C GLU A 98 -4.74 14.74 -11.87
N PRO A 99 -5.17 13.80 -12.72
CA PRO A 99 -4.97 12.36 -12.51
C PRO A 99 -3.51 11.94 -12.26
N ALA A 100 -2.55 12.61 -12.90
CA ALA A 100 -1.13 12.35 -12.73
C ALA A 100 -0.59 12.70 -11.32
N ARG A 101 -1.36 13.41 -10.51
CA ARG A 101 -1.01 13.75 -9.12
C ARG A 101 -1.44 12.72 -8.09
N LEU A 102 -2.29 11.78 -8.43
CA LEU A 102 -2.57 10.64 -7.55
C LEU A 102 -1.29 9.81 -7.41
N GLY A 103 -0.89 9.45 -6.20
CA GLY A 103 0.25 8.55 -5.98
C GLY A 103 0.08 7.26 -6.77
N VAL A 104 1.12 6.86 -7.51
CA VAL A 104 1.04 5.71 -8.42
C VAL A 104 0.84 4.39 -7.68
N ASP A 105 1.33 4.26 -6.46
CA ASP A 105 1.07 3.14 -5.54
C ASP A 105 -0.42 3.05 -5.17
N ARG A 106 -1.04 4.19 -4.82
CA ARG A 106 -2.47 4.26 -4.53
C ARG A 106 -3.31 3.94 -5.76
N TRP A 107 -2.92 4.50 -6.92
CA TRP A 107 -3.60 4.21 -8.19
C TRP A 107 -3.54 2.70 -8.51
N ALA A 108 -2.37 2.09 -8.41
CA ALA A 108 -2.22 0.64 -8.61
C ALA A 108 -3.07 -0.16 -7.62
N ALA A 109 -3.06 0.19 -6.31
CA ALA A 109 -3.90 -0.48 -5.33
C ALA A 109 -5.41 -0.38 -5.66
N CYS A 110 -5.87 0.80 -6.13
CA CYS A 110 -7.25 1.01 -6.58
C CYS A 110 -7.59 0.15 -7.80
N VAL A 111 -6.70 0.10 -8.80
CA VAL A 111 -6.86 -0.76 -9.98
C VAL A 111 -6.92 -2.23 -9.60
N GLY A 112 -6.03 -2.69 -8.70
CA GLY A 112 -6.05 -4.07 -8.19
C GLY A 112 -7.35 -4.42 -7.46
N ALA A 113 -7.84 -3.50 -6.63
CA ALA A 113 -9.11 -3.67 -5.94
C ALA A 113 -10.30 -3.74 -6.92
N TRP A 114 -10.36 -2.81 -7.87
CA TRP A 114 -11.44 -2.73 -8.85
C TRP A 114 -11.48 -3.93 -9.81
N THR A 115 -10.34 -4.36 -10.33
CA THR A 115 -10.29 -5.53 -11.22
C THR A 115 -10.73 -6.81 -10.54
N ARG A 116 -10.55 -6.90 -9.21
CA ARG A 116 -10.96 -8.05 -8.42
C ARG A 116 -12.45 -8.00 -8.03
N TYR A 117 -12.97 -6.82 -7.74
CA TYR A 117 -14.35 -6.61 -7.26
C TYR A 117 -15.06 -5.54 -8.09
N PRO A 118 -15.23 -5.78 -9.40
CA PRO A 118 -15.95 -4.83 -10.25
C PRO A 118 -17.40 -4.71 -9.81
N GLN A 119 -17.97 -3.51 -9.94
CA GLN A 119 -19.35 -3.18 -9.59
C GLN A 119 -19.66 -3.23 -8.07
N GLU A 120 -18.64 -3.25 -7.23
CA GLU A 120 -18.79 -3.06 -5.78
C GLU A 120 -18.24 -1.68 -5.37
N ALA A 121 -18.87 -1.03 -4.37
CA ALA A 121 -18.22 0.09 -3.71
C ALA A 121 -17.04 -0.43 -2.88
N LEU A 122 -15.88 0.22 -2.98
CA LEU A 122 -14.65 -0.23 -2.36
C LEU A 122 -14.03 0.86 -1.49
N LEU A 123 -13.50 0.47 -0.35
CA LEU A 123 -12.59 1.29 0.45
C LEU A 123 -11.24 0.59 0.51
N VAL A 124 -10.26 1.12 -0.19
CA VAL A 124 -8.88 0.62 -0.20
C VAL A 124 -8.10 1.33 0.88
N VAL A 125 -7.54 0.58 1.82
CA VAL A 125 -6.77 1.11 2.95
C VAL A 125 -5.36 0.54 2.89
N ASP A 126 -4.37 1.37 2.60
CA ASP A 126 -2.94 1.00 2.71
C ASP A 126 -2.37 1.53 4.03
N ALA A 127 -2.08 0.63 4.93
CA ALA A 127 -1.53 0.90 6.26
C ALA A 127 -0.01 0.76 6.27
N GLY A 128 0.67 1.73 5.69
CA GLY A 128 2.13 1.81 5.61
C GLY A 128 2.73 2.90 6.51
N THR A 129 3.81 3.51 6.05
CA THR A 129 4.45 4.69 6.69
C THR A 129 3.49 5.86 6.79
N ALA A 130 2.72 6.12 5.75
CA ALA A 130 1.45 6.82 5.80
C ALA A 130 0.32 5.78 5.73
N THR A 131 -0.86 6.10 6.27
CA THR A 131 -2.07 5.34 6.02
C THR A 131 -2.91 6.10 5.02
N THR A 132 -3.24 5.47 3.89
CA THR A 132 -4.11 6.05 2.87
C THR A 132 -5.44 5.31 2.83
N LEU A 133 -6.52 6.05 2.56
CA LEU A 133 -7.84 5.51 2.33
C LEU A 133 -8.31 6.05 0.97
N ASP A 134 -8.62 5.16 0.05
CA ASP A 134 -9.12 5.51 -1.29
C ASP A 134 -10.51 4.92 -1.49
N ALA A 135 -11.46 5.76 -1.89
CA ALA A 135 -12.85 5.39 -2.08
C ALA A 135 -13.18 5.22 -3.56
N ILE A 136 -13.84 4.12 -3.90
CA ILE A 136 -14.29 3.82 -5.26
C ILE A 136 -15.80 3.49 -5.18
N ASP A 137 -16.61 4.09 -6.04
CA ASP A 137 -18.02 3.75 -6.13
C ASP A 137 -18.26 2.49 -6.99
N SER A 138 -19.49 1.95 -6.95
CA SER A 138 -19.87 0.74 -7.68
C SER A 138 -19.89 0.91 -9.22
N SER A 139 -19.74 2.14 -9.71
CA SER A 139 -19.62 2.43 -11.14
C SER A 139 -18.16 2.45 -11.64
N GLY A 140 -17.21 2.32 -10.74
CA GLY A 140 -15.77 2.38 -11.06
C GLY A 140 -15.20 3.80 -11.09
N HIS A 141 -15.78 4.71 -10.31
CA HIS A 141 -15.19 6.02 -10.09
C HIS A 141 -14.42 6.06 -8.78
N HIS A 142 -13.13 6.37 -8.84
CA HIS A 142 -12.34 6.75 -7.68
C HIS A 142 -12.80 8.14 -7.20
N LEU A 143 -13.38 8.20 -6.02
CA LEU A 143 -14.00 9.43 -5.47
C LEU A 143 -12.98 10.36 -4.78
N GLY A 144 -11.72 9.94 -4.70
CA GLY A 144 -10.68 10.59 -3.92
C GLY A 144 -10.27 9.79 -2.70
N GLY A 145 -9.42 10.36 -1.87
CA GLY A 145 -8.92 9.63 -0.71
C GLY A 145 -8.46 10.52 0.43
N LEU A 146 -8.08 9.86 1.52
CA LEU A 146 -7.50 10.47 2.71
C LEU A 146 -6.07 10.01 2.88
N ILE A 147 -5.21 10.86 3.43
CA ILE A 147 -3.83 10.52 3.79
C ILE A 147 -3.63 10.91 5.26
N LEU A 148 -3.27 9.94 6.08
CA LEU A 148 -2.95 10.11 7.49
C LEU A 148 -1.52 9.64 7.74
N PRO A 149 -0.85 10.14 8.78
CA PRO A 149 0.37 9.50 9.26
C PRO A 149 0.06 8.04 9.64
N GLY A 150 0.96 7.09 9.32
CA GLY A 150 0.81 5.71 9.78
C GLY A 150 1.01 5.58 11.30
N LEU A 151 0.62 4.44 11.87
CA LEU A 151 0.63 4.19 13.32
C LEU A 151 1.98 4.51 13.97
N THR A 152 3.06 4.02 13.40
CA THR A 152 4.42 4.28 13.91
C THR A 152 4.81 5.75 13.80
N LEU A 153 4.41 6.44 12.73
CA LEU A 153 4.73 7.85 12.53
C LEU A 153 3.96 8.73 13.52
N MET A 154 2.68 8.43 13.79
CA MET A 154 1.89 9.14 14.82
C MET A 154 2.57 9.09 16.19
N GLY A 155 3.03 7.90 16.61
CA GLY A 155 3.76 7.74 17.86
C GLY A 155 5.06 8.53 17.90
N ARG A 156 5.88 8.44 16.85
CA ARG A 156 7.16 9.16 16.77
C ARG A 156 7.00 10.68 16.78
N VAL A 157 5.99 11.21 16.12
CA VAL A 157 5.75 12.68 16.13
C VAL A 157 5.47 13.18 17.54
N LEU A 158 4.69 12.46 18.34
CA LEU A 158 4.44 12.81 19.73
C LEU A 158 5.71 12.71 20.58
N ASP A 159 6.52 11.68 20.40
CA ASP A 159 7.79 11.47 21.08
C ASP A 159 8.77 12.63 20.82
N THR A 160 8.90 13.06 19.58
CA THR A 160 9.83 14.12 19.18
C THR A 160 9.34 15.53 19.46
N SER A 161 8.02 15.75 19.54
CA SER A 161 7.41 17.08 19.64
C SER A 161 6.98 17.45 21.06
N THR A 162 7.07 16.52 22.01
CA THR A 162 6.64 16.75 23.41
C THR A 162 7.68 16.23 24.39
N SER A 163 7.90 16.98 25.49
CA SER A 163 8.74 16.50 26.59
C SER A 163 7.89 15.62 27.52
N GLY A 164 8.00 14.31 27.44
CA GLY A 164 7.36 13.37 28.36
C GLY A 164 6.21 12.54 27.78
N ILE A 165 5.93 12.65 26.48
CA ILE A 165 5.07 11.71 25.76
C ILE A 165 6.00 10.89 24.88
N GLY A 166 6.67 9.88 25.45
CA GLY A 166 7.52 8.96 24.72
C GLY A 166 6.86 7.58 24.62
N THR A 167 7.07 6.91 23.51
CA THR A 167 6.79 5.48 23.40
C THR A 167 8.10 4.75 23.65
N ASP A 168 8.24 4.02 24.74
CA ASP A 168 9.44 3.25 25.10
C ASP A 168 9.72 2.08 24.14
N GLY A 169 9.69 2.36 22.83
CA GLY A 169 10.23 1.48 21.81
C GLY A 169 9.26 0.45 21.21
N ALA A 170 9.67 -0.05 20.08
CA ALA A 170 9.09 -1.16 19.35
C ALA A 170 9.10 -2.44 20.20
N GLY A 171 7.95 -2.86 20.73
CA GLY A 171 7.86 -4.14 21.44
C GLY A 171 6.68 -4.30 22.39
N ALA A 172 5.98 -3.24 22.74
CA ALA A 172 4.74 -3.40 23.48
C ALA A 172 3.61 -3.78 22.51
N ASP A 173 2.77 -4.72 22.92
CA ASP A 173 1.61 -5.15 22.15
C ASP A 173 0.61 -4.00 21.97
N ASP A 174 -0.10 -4.00 20.85
CA ASP A 174 -1.23 -3.11 20.64
C ASP A 174 -2.30 -3.38 21.73
N PRO A 175 -3.09 -2.36 22.10
CA PRO A 175 -4.18 -2.57 23.07
C PRO A 175 -5.17 -3.60 22.52
N GLU A 176 -5.76 -4.38 23.43
CA GLU A 176 -6.87 -5.24 23.07
C GLU A 176 -8.07 -4.40 22.58
N PRO A 177 -8.87 -4.90 21.63
CA PRO A 177 -9.99 -4.16 21.03
C PRO A 177 -10.98 -3.58 22.05
N GLU A 178 -11.19 -4.27 23.17
CA GLU A 178 -12.07 -3.83 24.25
C GLU A 178 -11.47 -2.70 25.12
N ASN A 179 -10.17 -2.44 25.00
CA ASN A 179 -9.43 -1.47 25.78
C ASN A 179 -9.09 -0.20 24.99
N LEU A 180 -10.11 0.52 24.52
CA LEU A 180 -9.90 1.78 23.79
C LEU A 180 -9.09 2.82 24.58
N PHE A 181 -9.26 2.87 25.90
CA PHE A 181 -8.58 3.86 26.74
C PHE A 181 -7.32 3.28 27.38
N GLY A 182 -6.16 3.80 26.97
CA GLY A 182 -4.87 3.43 27.57
C GLY A 182 -4.78 3.87 29.04
N ARG A 183 -4.15 3.05 29.87
CA ARG A 183 -3.93 3.30 31.30
C ARG A 183 -2.55 3.86 31.64
N ASN A 184 -1.74 4.10 30.63
CA ASN A 184 -0.47 4.83 30.69
C ASN A 184 -0.26 5.56 29.35
N THR A 185 0.76 6.43 29.29
CA THR A 185 1.02 7.32 28.16
C THR A 185 1.25 6.53 26.87
N ASP A 186 2.05 5.46 26.90
CA ASP A 186 2.36 4.64 25.75
C ASP A 186 1.09 3.95 25.18
N GLN A 187 0.28 3.33 26.05
CA GLN A 187 -1.01 2.77 25.65
C GLN A 187 -1.95 3.84 25.07
N ALA A 188 -2.02 5.01 25.69
CA ALA A 188 -2.87 6.11 25.22
C ALA A 188 -2.47 6.60 23.82
N VAL A 189 -1.17 6.71 23.54
CA VAL A 189 -0.65 7.07 22.22
C VAL A 189 -1.00 6.00 21.17
N ARG A 190 -0.80 4.72 21.47
CA ARG A 190 -1.12 3.61 20.55
C ARG A 190 -2.61 3.48 20.29
N SER A 191 -3.42 3.53 21.36
CA SER A 191 -4.89 3.53 21.23
C SER A 191 -5.39 4.72 20.43
N GLY A 192 -4.85 5.91 20.67
CA GLY A 192 -5.20 7.13 19.94
C GLY A 192 -4.89 7.04 18.45
N ALA A 193 -3.72 6.49 18.09
CA ALA A 193 -3.34 6.28 16.68
C ALA A 193 -4.28 5.29 15.98
N LEU A 194 -4.57 4.15 16.61
CA LEU A 194 -5.50 3.15 16.08
C LEU A 194 -6.92 3.72 15.95
N ALA A 195 -7.41 4.41 17.00
CA ALA A 195 -8.72 5.06 16.99
C ALA A 195 -8.84 6.12 15.89
N ALA A 196 -7.78 6.88 15.60
CA ALA A 196 -7.78 7.86 14.52
C ALA A 196 -7.97 7.20 13.14
N ILE A 197 -7.25 6.11 12.87
CA ILE A 197 -7.36 5.39 11.60
C ILE A 197 -8.72 4.69 11.50
N CYS A 198 -9.14 3.93 12.51
CA CYS A 198 -10.44 3.25 12.52
C CYS A 198 -11.60 4.26 12.40
N GLY A 199 -11.52 5.39 13.11
CA GLY A 199 -12.52 6.46 12.98
C GLY A 199 -12.58 7.09 11.58
N ALA A 200 -11.43 7.25 10.90
CA ALA A 200 -11.39 7.69 9.52
C ALA A 200 -12.03 6.66 8.58
N MET A 201 -11.75 5.36 8.78
CA MET A 201 -12.38 4.27 8.03
C MET A 201 -13.90 4.24 8.23
N GLU A 202 -14.39 4.32 9.47
CA GLU A 202 -15.83 4.37 9.78
C GLU A 202 -16.51 5.57 9.11
N ARG A 203 -15.86 6.73 9.14
CA ARG A 203 -16.39 7.93 8.48
C ARG A 203 -16.45 7.73 6.96
N ALA A 204 -15.41 7.17 6.35
CA ALA A 204 -15.38 6.88 4.92
C ALA A 204 -16.48 5.88 4.51
N CYS A 205 -16.65 4.79 5.28
CA CYS A 205 -17.72 3.82 5.05
C CYS A 205 -19.11 4.46 5.10
N ARG A 206 -19.39 5.30 6.10
CA ARG A 206 -20.68 5.99 6.22
C ARG A 206 -20.94 6.97 5.06
N VAL A 207 -19.89 7.62 4.55
CA VAL A 207 -20.03 8.51 3.38
C VAL A 207 -20.34 7.68 2.14
N LEU A 208 -19.60 6.59 1.89
CA LEU A 208 -19.84 5.69 0.76
C LEU A 208 -21.24 5.07 0.81
N GLU A 209 -21.65 4.55 1.97
CA GLU A 209 -23.01 4.01 2.16
C GLU A 209 -24.10 5.04 1.86
N GLY A 210 -23.88 6.31 2.21
CA GLY A 210 -24.83 7.40 1.98
C GLY A 210 -24.97 7.86 0.52
N ILE A 211 -23.97 7.59 -0.33
CA ILE A 211 -23.96 8.01 -1.75
C ILE A 211 -24.09 6.83 -2.72
N ASP A 212 -23.80 5.60 -2.30
CA ASP A 212 -23.84 4.40 -3.12
C ASP A 212 -24.28 3.19 -2.28
N GLN A 213 -23.32 2.43 -1.72
CA GLN A 213 -23.57 1.24 -0.90
C GLN A 213 -22.47 1.08 0.15
N LEU A 214 -22.71 0.19 1.13
CA LEU A 214 -21.69 -0.16 2.12
C LEU A 214 -20.48 -0.77 1.39
N PRO A 215 -19.28 -0.18 1.53
CA PRO A 215 -18.13 -0.64 0.76
C PRO A 215 -17.56 -1.96 1.27
N ARG A 216 -17.02 -2.77 0.35
CA ARG A 216 -16.02 -3.79 0.70
C ARG A 216 -14.73 -3.09 1.10
N ILE A 217 -14.16 -3.48 2.23
CA ILE A 217 -12.90 -2.91 2.74
C ILE A 217 -11.75 -3.85 2.43
N LEU A 218 -10.73 -3.31 1.73
CA LEU A 218 -9.50 -4.01 1.41
C LEU A 218 -8.35 -3.37 2.19
N LEU A 219 -7.68 -4.17 3.02
CA LEU A 219 -6.51 -3.73 3.78
C LEU A 219 -5.23 -4.24 3.14
N THR A 220 -4.26 -3.35 2.97
CA THR A 220 -2.88 -3.67 2.60
C THR A 220 -1.91 -2.92 3.50
N GLY A 221 -0.61 -3.12 3.30
CA GLY A 221 0.43 -2.47 4.09
C GLY A 221 0.86 -3.24 5.34
N GLY A 222 1.97 -2.80 5.92
CA GLY A 222 2.61 -3.51 7.03
C GLY A 222 1.82 -3.52 8.33
N ASP A 223 1.00 -2.50 8.56
CA ASP A 223 0.17 -2.35 9.76
C ASP A 223 -1.28 -2.84 9.57
N ALA A 224 -1.63 -3.41 8.41
CA ALA A 224 -2.97 -3.89 8.08
C ALA A 224 -3.55 -4.83 9.15
N ARG A 225 -2.73 -5.80 9.64
CA ARG A 225 -3.15 -6.74 10.68
C ARG A 225 -3.44 -6.08 12.03
N ARG A 226 -2.76 -4.98 12.35
CA ARG A 226 -2.98 -4.20 13.58
C ARG A 226 -4.34 -3.51 13.51
N ILE A 227 -4.65 -2.89 12.37
CA ILE A 227 -5.96 -2.27 12.13
C ILE A 227 -7.06 -3.32 12.12
N GLN A 228 -6.85 -4.45 11.43
CA GLN A 228 -7.83 -5.53 11.36
C GLN A 228 -8.25 -6.07 12.74
N ARG A 229 -7.32 -6.17 13.69
CA ARG A 229 -7.63 -6.58 15.06
C ARG A 229 -8.56 -5.62 15.81
N GLN A 230 -8.47 -4.33 15.49
CA GLN A 230 -9.28 -3.27 16.12
C GLN A 230 -10.61 -3.02 15.38
N TRP A 231 -10.76 -3.59 14.19
CA TRP A 231 -11.92 -3.35 13.33
C TRP A 231 -12.99 -4.41 13.55
N HIS A 232 -14.24 -3.97 13.78
CA HIS A 232 -15.33 -4.88 14.15
C HIS A 232 -16.12 -5.45 12.96
N TYR A 233 -15.84 -4.98 11.75
CA TYR A 233 -16.54 -5.43 10.54
C TYR A 233 -15.63 -6.30 9.67
N THR A 234 -16.23 -6.94 8.67
CA THR A 234 -15.48 -7.75 7.71
C THR A 234 -14.53 -6.88 6.90
N VAL A 235 -13.27 -7.29 6.85
CA VAL A 235 -12.26 -6.71 5.97
C VAL A 235 -11.49 -7.82 5.27
N GLU A 236 -10.99 -7.54 4.09
CA GLU A 236 -10.13 -8.46 3.36
C GLU A 236 -8.69 -7.95 3.40
N ASN A 237 -7.78 -8.76 3.94
CA ASN A 237 -6.36 -8.42 3.96
C ASN A 237 -5.70 -8.90 2.67
N ARG A 238 -5.19 -7.94 1.88
CA ARG A 238 -4.56 -8.14 0.58
C ARG A 238 -3.15 -7.55 0.60
N PRO A 239 -2.14 -8.27 1.13
CA PRO A 239 -0.79 -7.73 1.30
C PRO A 239 -0.12 -7.32 0.00
N ASP A 240 -0.49 -7.92 -1.13
CA ASP A 240 0.11 -7.71 -2.44
C ASP A 240 -0.75 -6.88 -3.39
N LEU A 241 -1.75 -6.13 -2.86
CA LEU A 241 -2.74 -5.39 -3.64
C LEU A 241 -2.13 -4.41 -4.66
N VAL A 242 -1.04 -3.73 -4.30
CA VAL A 242 -0.31 -2.83 -5.22
C VAL A 242 0.29 -3.62 -6.38
N LEU A 243 0.91 -4.78 -6.10
CA LEU A 243 1.47 -5.65 -7.15
C LEU A 243 0.37 -6.26 -8.02
N GLU A 244 -0.80 -6.61 -7.45
CA GLU A 244 -1.96 -7.09 -8.22
C GLU A 244 -2.46 -6.01 -9.19
N GLY A 245 -2.55 -4.78 -8.73
CA GLY A 245 -2.91 -3.66 -9.59
C GLY A 245 -1.86 -3.35 -10.66
N LEU A 246 -0.58 -3.46 -10.30
CA LEU A 246 0.51 -3.31 -11.27
C LEU A 246 0.47 -4.42 -12.33
N ALA A 247 0.12 -5.65 -11.94
CA ALA A 247 -0.10 -6.75 -12.87
C ALA A 247 -1.24 -6.46 -13.87
N ALA A 248 -2.36 -5.91 -13.37
CA ALA A 248 -3.48 -5.51 -14.22
C ALA A 248 -3.09 -4.37 -15.19
N LEU A 249 -2.37 -3.36 -14.71
CA LEU A 249 -1.85 -2.25 -15.54
C LEU A 249 -0.90 -2.76 -16.62
N ALA A 250 0.02 -3.68 -16.30
CA ALA A 250 0.97 -4.26 -17.24
C ALA A 250 0.30 -5.14 -18.33
N GLY A 251 -0.84 -5.76 -18.02
CA GLY A 251 -1.62 -6.57 -18.95
C GLY A 251 -2.58 -5.77 -19.84
N ALA A 252 -2.84 -4.51 -19.52
CA ALA A 252 -3.72 -3.62 -20.28
C ALA A 252 -3.00 -2.81 -21.38
N GLU A 253 -1.68 -2.87 -21.41
CA GLU A 253 -0.80 -2.26 -22.45
C GLU A 253 -0.49 -3.25 -23.57
#